data_826c3e0609084e4a8f450f4cbe19699f
#
_entry.id   826c3e0609084e4a8f450f4cbe19699f
#
_cell.length_a   1.000
_cell.length_b   1.000
_cell.length_c   1.000
_cell.angle_alpha   90.00
_cell.angle_beta   90.00
_cell.angle_gamma   90.00
#
_symmetry.space_group_name_H-M   'P 1'
#
loop_
_entity.id
_entity.type
_entity.pdbx_description
1 polymer ?
#
loop_
_entity_poly.entity_id
_entity_poly.type
_entity_poly.pdbx_seq_one_letter_code
_entity_poly.pdbx_strand_id
1 'polypeptide(L)'
;MATKFKSRARRSKRYLTIVKPSGSLHPRVQKVGPEHFGIVAVDCAKARSKWMLADFYGRILIPPTVVEHHKQGFDSMIAAIRSAIQSHGLGDVLVAIERTGIYHLPVKRVFVSYKFDTRIVGRDLRKLNSRSLDPLR
;
A
#
# COMPACT_ATOMS: atom_id res chain seq x y z
N MET A 1 15.28 30.27 2.56
CA MET A 1 15.36 28.80 2.62
C MET A 1 14.41 28.18 3.63
N ALA A 2 14.25 28.73 4.82
CA ALA A 2 13.31 28.24 5.83
C ALA A 2 11.84 28.28 5.34
N THR A 3 11.46 29.25 4.52
CA THR A 3 10.12 29.38 3.97
C THR A 3 9.73 28.25 2.98
N LYS A 4 10.68 27.75 2.18
CA LYS A 4 10.43 26.62 1.28
C LYS A 4 10.23 25.30 2.03
N PHE A 5 10.93 25.11 3.11
CA PHE A 5 10.77 23.93 3.97
C PHE A 5 9.40 23.91 4.67
N LYS A 6 8.95 25.06 5.18
CA LYS A 6 7.64 25.19 5.82
C LYS A 6 6.50 24.92 4.85
N SER A 7 6.64 25.34 3.58
CA SER A 7 5.62 25.12 2.56
C SER A 7 5.51 23.63 2.17
N ARG A 8 6.62 22.90 2.11
CA ARG A 8 6.62 21.45 1.89
C ARG A 8 6.01 20.68 3.06
N ALA A 9 6.32 21.07 4.27
CA ALA A 9 5.73 20.48 5.46
C ALA A 9 4.22 20.72 5.53
N ARG A 10 3.73 21.88 5.11
CA ARG A 10 2.30 22.17 5.03
C ARG A 10 1.59 21.30 3.99
N ARG A 11 2.19 21.06 2.83
CA ARG A 11 1.65 20.15 1.81
C ARG A 11 1.56 18.73 2.33
N SER A 12 2.60 18.26 2.99
CA SER A 12 2.61 16.95 3.63
C SER A 12 1.50 16.80 4.66
N LYS A 13 1.28 17.82 5.50
CA LYS A 13 0.19 17.84 6.48
C LYS A 13 -1.19 17.83 5.82
N ARG A 14 -1.36 18.48 4.67
CA ARG A 14 -2.63 18.45 3.95
C ARG A 14 -2.95 17.04 3.44
N TYR A 15 -1.97 16.32 2.92
CA TYR A 15 -2.16 14.93 2.51
C TYR A 15 -2.54 14.05 3.68
N LEU A 16 -1.87 14.19 4.80
CA LEU A 16 -2.19 13.43 6.01
C LEU A 16 -3.60 13.74 6.52
N THR A 17 -4.05 14.98 6.40
CA THR A 17 -5.39 15.39 6.82
C THR A 17 -6.47 14.79 5.92
N ILE A 18 -6.21 14.67 4.62
CA ILE A 18 -7.13 14.04 3.66
C ILE A 18 -7.28 12.55 3.93
N VAL A 19 -6.19 11.90 4.32
CA VAL A 19 -6.17 10.46 4.59
C VAL A 19 -6.76 10.12 5.95
N LYS A 20 -6.81 11.07 6.88
CA LYS A 20 -7.45 10.89 8.18
C LYS A 20 -8.97 10.97 8.03
N PRO A 21 -9.68 9.84 8.07
CA PRO A 21 -11.13 9.91 8.03
C PRO A 21 -11.65 10.61 9.30
N SER A 22 -12.72 11.38 9.13
CA SER A 22 -13.47 11.91 10.26
C SER A 22 -14.23 10.75 10.90
N GLY A 23 -13.72 10.16 11.94
CA GLY A 23 -14.34 9.04 12.60
C GLY A 23 -13.33 8.06 13.17
N SER A 24 -13.83 6.97 13.70
CA SER A 24 -12.97 5.95 14.27
C SER A 24 -12.19 5.19 13.17
N LEU A 25 -10.93 4.95 13.43
CA LEU A 25 -10.12 4.10 12.56
C LEU A 25 -10.65 2.66 12.57
N HIS A 26 -10.44 1.95 11.47
CA HIS A 26 -10.74 0.53 11.41
C HIS A 26 -10.05 -0.21 12.57
N PRO A 27 -10.73 -1.16 13.23
CA PRO A 27 -10.17 -1.85 14.40
C PRO A 27 -8.80 -2.49 14.14
N ARG A 28 -8.57 -2.98 12.95
CA ARG A 28 -7.30 -3.57 12.55
C ARG A 28 -6.16 -2.54 12.56
N VAL A 29 -6.45 -1.32 12.13
CA VAL A 29 -5.48 -0.21 12.16
C VAL A 29 -5.27 0.26 13.61
N GLN A 30 -6.34 0.36 14.39
CA GLN A 30 -6.25 0.73 15.80
C GLN A 30 -5.38 -0.21 16.60
N LYS A 31 -5.47 -1.51 16.31
CA LYS A 31 -4.77 -2.54 17.06
C LYS A 31 -3.25 -2.35 17.04
N VAL A 32 -2.69 -1.97 15.90
CA VAL A 32 -1.23 -1.78 15.75
C VAL A 32 -0.81 -0.32 15.77
N GLY A 33 -1.74 0.59 15.55
CA GLY A 33 -1.48 2.01 15.35
C GLY A 33 -1.28 2.35 13.89
N PRO A 34 -1.74 3.54 13.44
CA PRO A 34 -1.66 3.93 12.04
C PRO A 34 -0.24 3.96 11.48
N GLU A 35 0.73 4.37 12.29
CA GLU A 35 2.14 4.42 11.91
C GLU A 35 2.78 3.04 11.80
N HIS A 36 2.12 2.02 12.34
CA HIS A 36 2.59 0.62 12.33
C HIS A 36 1.71 -0.27 11.45
N PHE A 37 0.83 0.33 10.67
CA PHE A 37 0.01 -0.38 9.68
C PHE A 37 0.54 -0.04 8.29
N GLY A 38 1.06 -1.06 7.59
CA GLY A 38 1.62 -0.88 6.27
C GLY A 38 0.63 -1.18 5.16
N ILE A 39 0.72 -0.44 4.08
CA ILE A 39 -0.06 -0.68 2.86
C ILE A 39 0.91 -0.80 1.70
N VAL A 40 0.92 -1.97 1.07
CA VAL A 40 1.62 -2.19 -0.19
C VAL A 40 0.63 -1.90 -1.32
N ALA A 41 0.91 -0.89 -2.11
CA ALA A 41 0.08 -0.54 -3.26
C ALA A 41 0.76 -1.03 -4.53
N VAL A 42 0.04 -1.75 -5.38
CA VAL A 42 0.59 -2.34 -6.59
C VAL A 42 -0.24 -1.94 -7.81
N ASP A 43 0.45 -1.44 -8.82
CA ASP A 43 -0.11 -1.14 -10.13
C ASP A 43 0.48 -2.14 -11.13
N CYS A 44 -0.37 -3.03 -11.66
CA CYS A 44 0.05 -4.16 -12.47
C CYS A 44 0.00 -3.85 -13.96
N ALA A 45 1.04 -4.28 -14.68
CA ALA A 45 1.09 -4.29 -16.13
C ALA A 45 1.49 -5.70 -16.60
N LYS A 46 1.62 -5.88 -17.92
CA LYS A 46 1.79 -7.20 -18.54
C LYS A 46 3.02 -7.96 -18.03
N ALA A 47 4.19 -7.34 -18.11
CA ALA A 47 5.46 -8.01 -17.82
C ALA A 47 6.16 -7.47 -16.58
N ARG A 48 5.64 -6.38 -16.03
CA ARG A 48 6.21 -5.71 -14.87
C ARG A 48 5.13 -4.95 -14.13
N SER A 49 5.33 -4.74 -12.86
CA SER A 49 4.43 -3.95 -12.03
C SER A 49 5.22 -2.90 -11.28
N LYS A 50 4.52 -1.89 -10.80
CA LYS A 50 5.09 -0.88 -9.92
C LYS A 50 4.43 -1.02 -8.55
N TRP A 51 5.21 -0.99 -7.50
CA TRP A 51 4.71 -1.15 -6.14
C TRP A 51 5.40 -0.17 -5.21
N MET A 52 4.73 0.13 -4.11
CA MET A 52 5.27 0.97 -3.05
C MET A 52 4.75 0.49 -1.70
N LEU A 53 5.41 0.89 -0.64
CA LEU A 53 4.96 0.64 0.73
C LEU A 53 4.82 1.98 1.46
N ALA A 54 3.67 2.19 2.08
CA ALA A 54 3.41 3.35 2.90
C ALA A 54 2.78 2.93 4.21
N ASP A 55 2.83 3.78 5.23
CA ASP A 55 2.03 3.58 6.43
C ASP A 55 0.60 4.08 6.21
N PHE A 56 -0.27 3.90 7.21
CA PHE A 56 -1.68 4.30 7.09
C PHE A 56 -1.85 5.81 6.92
N TYR A 57 -0.92 6.61 7.41
CA TYR A 57 -0.93 8.05 7.21
C TYR A 57 -0.46 8.48 5.82
N GLY A 58 0.02 7.56 5.01
CA GLY A 58 0.55 7.86 3.69
C GLY A 58 2.03 8.20 3.67
N ARG A 59 2.75 8.03 4.77
CA ARG A 59 4.21 8.19 4.77
C ARG A 59 4.84 7.06 3.97
N ILE A 60 5.63 7.43 2.96
CA ILE A 60 6.25 6.46 2.07
C ILE A 60 7.46 5.82 2.78
N LEU A 61 7.41 4.51 2.94
CA LEU A 61 8.48 3.72 3.54
C LEU A 61 9.37 3.09 2.48
N ILE A 62 8.77 2.64 1.37
CA ILE A 62 9.50 2.23 0.17
C ILE A 62 8.89 2.98 -1.01
N PRO A 63 9.69 3.78 -1.75
CA PRO A 63 9.18 4.55 -2.89
C PRO A 63 8.73 3.62 -4.03
N PRO A 64 7.98 4.14 -5.01
CA PRO A 64 7.56 3.36 -6.16
C PRO A 64 8.73 2.65 -6.82
N THR A 65 8.60 1.34 -6.95
CA THR A 65 9.67 0.45 -7.39
C THR A 65 9.09 -0.50 -8.43
N VAL A 66 9.85 -0.75 -9.48
CA VAL A 66 9.45 -1.69 -10.53
C VAL A 66 9.82 -3.12 -10.12
N VAL A 67 8.89 -4.05 -10.33
CA VAL A 67 9.15 -5.48 -10.19
C VAL A 67 8.91 -6.18 -11.52
N GLU A 68 9.90 -6.90 -12.00
CA GLU A 68 9.76 -7.76 -13.17
C GLU A 68 9.01 -9.05 -12.79
N HIS A 69 8.10 -9.51 -13.65
CA HIS A 69 7.26 -10.68 -13.39
C HIS A 69 8.02 -11.98 -13.61
N HIS A 70 9.01 -12.23 -12.80
CA HIS A 70 9.72 -13.50 -12.73
C HIS A 70 10.11 -13.78 -11.27
N LYS A 71 10.50 -15.00 -11.01
CA LYS A 71 10.78 -15.49 -9.65
C LYS A 71 11.74 -14.58 -8.90
N GLN A 72 12.86 -14.23 -9.52
CA GLN A 72 13.89 -13.40 -8.88
C GLN A 72 13.37 -11.99 -8.55
N GLY A 73 12.59 -11.38 -9.44
CA GLY A 73 11.97 -10.09 -9.21
C GLY A 73 11.00 -10.13 -8.03
N PHE A 74 10.13 -11.12 -8.00
CA PHE A 74 9.18 -11.29 -6.92
C PHE A 74 9.87 -11.59 -5.58
N ASP A 75 10.89 -12.43 -5.59
CA ASP A 75 11.66 -12.73 -4.37
C ASP A 75 12.31 -11.47 -3.79
N SER A 76 12.87 -10.63 -4.66
CA SER A 76 13.47 -9.35 -4.24
C SER A 76 12.43 -8.40 -3.66
N MET A 77 11.26 -8.32 -4.27
CA MET A 77 10.14 -7.50 -3.78
C MET A 77 9.71 -7.95 -2.38
N ILE A 78 9.48 -9.22 -2.20
CA ILE A 78 9.05 -9.78 -0.91
C ILE A 78 10.13 -9.55 0.16
N ALA A 79 11.40 -9.75 -0.19
CA ALA A 79 12.50 -9.50 0.74
C ALA A 79 12.57 -8.04 1.17
N ALA A 80 12.37 -7.10 0.25
CA ALA A 80 12.35 -5.68 0.54
C ALA A 80 11.18 -5.31 1.46
N ILE A 81 10.00 -5.86 1.21
CA ILE A 81 8.82 -5.63 2.05
C ILE A 81 9.06 -6.17 3.47
N ARG A 82 9.54 -7.40 3.59
CA ARG A 82 9.82 -8.01 4.89
C ARG A 82 10.86 -7.24 5.69
N SER A 83 11.90 -6.77 5.02
CA SER A 83 12.93 -5.94 5.64
C SER A 83 12.34 -4.64 6.17
N ALA A 84 11.46 -4.00 5.41
CA ALA A 84 10.79 -2.78 5.82
C ALA A 84 9.81 -3.01 6.98
N ILE A 85 9.08 -4.12 6.97
CA ILE A 85 8.21 -4.52 8.08
C ILE A 85 9.00 -4.56 9.38
N GLN A 86 10.15 -5.18 9.33
CA GLN A 86 11.02 -5.32 10.50
C GLN A 86 11.62 -3.98 10.92
N SER A 87 12.18 -3.22 9.98
CA SER A 87 12.89 -1.97 10.29
C SER A 87 11.95 -0.85 10.74
N HIS A 88 10.71 -0.83 10.26
CA HIS A 88 9.71 0.17 10.65
C HIS A 88 8.75 -0.32 11.73
N GLY A 89 8.92 -1.54 12.20
CA GLY A 89 8.06 -2.10 13.25
C GLY A 89 6.60 -2.22 12.85
N LEU A 90 6.33 -2.61 11.61
CA LEU A 90 4.96 -2.75 11.13
C LEU A 90 4.31 -3.98 11.76
N GLY A 91 3.21 -3.78 12.48
CA GLY A 91 2.50 -4.86 13.15
C GLY A 91 1.48 -5.54 12.25
N ASP A 92 1.09 -4.90 11.16
CA ASP A 92 0.14 -5.44 10.20
C ASP A 92 0.38 -4.81 8.83
N VAL A 93 0.12 -5.56 7.76
CA VAL A 93 0.31 -5.11 6.38
C VAL A 93 -0.85 -5.59 5.52
N LEU A 94 -1.35 -4.69 4.70
CA LEU A 94 -2.36 -4.98 3.68
C LEU A 94 -1.76 -4.74 2.31
N VAL A 95 -1.96 -5.67 1.39
CA VAL A 95 -1.57 -5.50 0.00
C VAL A 95 -2.80 -5.13 -0.82
N ALA A 96 -2.76 -3.98 -1.48
CA ALA A 96 -3.81 -3.50 -2.37
C ALA A 96 -3.32 -3.51 -3.80
N ILE A 97 -3.92 -4.33 -4.64
CA ILE A 97 -3.53 -4.48 -6.05
C ILE A 97 -4.61 -3.87 -6.93
N GLU A 98 -4.24 -2.92 -7.77
CA GLU A 98 -5.15 -2.34 -8.74
C GLU A 98 -5.46 -3.36 -9.83
N ARG A 99 -6.76 -3.57 -10.08
CA ARG A 99 -7.21 -4.50 -11.09
C ARG A 99 -6.99 -3.93 -12.48
N THR A 100 -6.15 -4.61 -13.27
CA THR A 100 -5.87 -4.24 -14.65
C THR A 100 -5.98 -5.49 -15.52
N GLY A 101 -7.18 -5.75 -16.08
CA GLY A 101 -7.42 -6.96 -16.85
C GLY A 101 -7.09 -8.21 -16.04
N ILE A 102 -6.20 -9.05 -16.57
CA ILE A 102 -5.74 -10.28 -15.92
C ILE A 102 -4.32 -10.16 -15.35
N TYR A 103 -3.66 -9.03 -15.52
CA TYR A 103 -2.23 -8.88 -15.19
C TYR A 103 -1.96 -8.87 -13.68
N HIS A 104 -2.98 -8.65 -12.88
CA HIS A 104 -2.89 -8.73 -11.42
C HIS A 104 -2.72 -10.17 -10.90
N LEU A 105 -3.12 -11.19 -11.69
CA LEU A 105 -3.17 -12.57 -11.22
C LEU A 105 -1.81 -13.13 -10.77
N PRO A 106 -0.71 -12.97 -11.53
CA PRO A 106 0.59 -13.48 -11.07
C PRO A 106 1.05 -12.80 -9.79
N VAL A 107 0.85 -11.51 -9.69
CA VAL A 107 1.25 -10.73 -8.51
C VAL A 107 0.44 -11.14 -7.29
N LYS A 108 -0.87 -11.30 -7.45
CA LYS A 108 -1.76 -11.78 -6.39
C LYS A 108 -1.30 -13.13 -5.86
N ARG A 109 -0.97 -14.06 -6.76
CA ARG A 109 -0.50 -15.41 -6.39
C ARG A 109 0.76 -15.35 -5.53
N VAL A 110 1.69 -14.47 -5.88
CA VAL A 110 2.93 -14.29 -5.10
C VAL A 110 2.60 -13.82 -3.70
N PHE A 111 1.84 -12.76 -3.54
CA PHE A 111 1.50 -12.24 -2.23
C PHE A 111 0.71 -13.23 -1.38
N VAL A 112 -0.26 -13.91 -1.98
CA VAL A 112 -1.04 -14.93 -1.26
C VAL A 112 -0.16 -16.10 -0.83
N SER A 113 0.78 -16.53 -1.67
CA SER A 113 1.70 -17.62 -1.34
C SER A 113 2.61 -17.29 -0.16
N TYR A 114 2.96 -16.02 0.02
CA TYR A 114 3.72 -15.53 1.17
C TYR A 114 2.82 -15.10 2.34
N LYS A 115 1.52 -15.40 2.27
CA LYS A 115 0.54 -15.19 3.34
C LYS A 115 0.28 -13.73 3.68
N PHE A 116 0.42 -12.85 2.72
CA PHE A 116 -0.03 -11.47 2.85
C PHE A 116 -1.53 -11.37 2.61
N ASP A 117 -2.21 -10.56 3.42
CA ASP A 117 -3.59 -10.21 3.15
C ASP A 117 -3.63 -9.33 1.90
N THR A 118 -4.24 -9.84 0.84
CA THR A 118 -4.17 -9.24 -0.49
C THR A 118 -5.58 -8.91 -0.98
N ARG A 119 -5.80 -7.66 -1.34
CA ARG A 119 -7.08 -7.16 -1.82
C ARG A 119 -6.92 -6.62 -3.22
N ILE A 120 -7.88 -6.96 -4.10
CA ILE A 120 -7.97 -6.40 -5.43
C ILE A 120 -8.89 -5.19 -5.37
N VAL A 121 -8.39 -4.03 -5.81
CA VAL A 121 -9.15 -2.79 -5.83
C VAL A 121 -9.50 -2.42 -7.26
N GLY A 122 -10.69 -1.83 -7.44
CA GLY A 122 -11.14 -1.39 -8.75
C GLY A 122 -10.38 -0.14 -9.22
N ARG A 123 -10.46 0.10 -10.55
CA ARG A 123 -9.84 1.26 -11.17
C ARG A 123 -10.41 2.59 -10.70
N ASP A 124 -11.67 2.60 -10.33
CA ASP A 124 -12.37 3.82 -10.00
C ASP A 124 -12.37 4.01 -8.48
N LEU A 125 -11.40 4.79 -8.02
CA LEU A 125 -11.27 5.17 -6.62
C LEU A 125 -12.50 5.89 -6.08
N ARG A 126 -13.31 6.52 -6.94
CA ARG A 126 -14.56 7.16 -6.52
C ARG A 126 -15.61 6.13 -6.17
N LYS A 127 -15.68 5.02 -6.89
CA LYS A 127 -16.54 3.89 -6.54
C LYS A 127 -16.08 3.17 -5.29
N LEU A 128 -14.79 3.21 -5.01
CA LEU A 128 -14.22 2.67 -3.79
C LEU A 128 -14.78 3.35 -2.54
N ASN A 129 -14.99 4.65 -2.59
CA ASN A 129 -15.48 5.40 -1.43
C ASN A 129 -16.94 5.09 -1.07
N SER A 130 -17.72 4.52 -1.98
CA SER A 130 -19.14 4.25 -1.74
C SER A 130 -19.49 2.77 -1.57
N ARG A 131 -18.70 1.85 -2.11
CA ARG A 131 -19.07 0.43 -2.14
C ARG A 131 -17.98 -0.55 -1.73
N SER A 132 -16.75 -0.15 -1.80
CA SER A 132 -15.65 -1.12 -1.75
C SER A 132 -15.00 -1.28 -0.39
N LEU A 133 -15.52 -0.61 0.60
CA LEU A 133 -15.11 -0.86 1.98
C LEU A 133 -15.79 -2.09 2.55
N ASP A 134 -16.67 -2.73 1.77
CA ASP A 134 -17.26 -4.02 2.14
C ASP A 134 -16.26 -5.12 1.81
N PRO A 135 -15.63 -5.76 2.81
CA PRO A 135 -14.59 -6.76 2.58
C PRO A 135 -15.11 -8.06 2.00
N LEU A 136 -16.42 -8.23 1.91
CA LEU A 136 -17.04 -9.44 1.39
C LEU A 136 -17.28 -9.39 -0.12
N ARG A 137 -16.93 -8.30 -0.76
CA ARG A 137 -17.09 -8.17 -2.21
C ARG A 137 -15.76 -8.24 -2.93
#